data_b16d31c0af64f84561cd3c0a3e449b06
#
_entry.id   b16d31c0af64f84561cd3c0a3e449b06
#
_cell.length_a   1.000
_cell.length_b   1.000
_cell.length_c   1.000
_cell.angle_alpha   90.00
_cell.angle_beta   90.00
_cell.angle_gamma   90.00
#
_symmetry.space_group_name_H-M   'P 1'
#
loop_
_entity.id
_entity.type
_entity.pdbx_description
1 polymer ?
#
loop_
_entity_poly.entity_id
_entity_poly.type
_entity_poly.pdbx_seq_one_letter_code
_entity_poly.pdbx_strand_id
1 'polypeptide(L)'
;MTSKQKKVVLDVLGWVWLILFLFILFLVLVASTARAETYYVTANGGLNLRWEPNKRSRVEAVAELGEELEVTALDGQWATVQWGADTLYCSISYLSQQEPSQMNGQGKIVSNGRVALRDLPDGKRIGWMRNGNKISVSGVIDGWCRTEKGYVAQEYVEMEEDYGEHS
;
A
#
# COMPACT_ATOMS: atom_id res chain seq x y z
N MET A 1 59.11 25.51 -11.72
CA MET A 1 58.08 25.52 -10.68
C MET A 1 58.74 25.59 -9.33
N THR A 2 58.57 26.71 -8.61
CA THR A 2 59.23 26.93 -7.32
C THR A 2 58.61 26.07 -6.22
N SER A 3 59.34 25.79 -5.12
CA SER A 3 58.85 24.96 -3.99
C SER A 3 57.53 25.51 -3.40
N LYS A 4 57.37 26.83 -3.42
CA LYS A 4 56.16 27.54 -2.97
C LYS A 4 54.93 27.25 -3.86
N GLN A 5 55.14 27.16 -5.15
CA GLN A 5 54.06 26.82 -6.09
C GLN A 5 53.61 25.35 -5.96
N LYS A 6 54.55 24.43 -5.70
CA LYS A 6 54.22 23.02 -5.47
C LYS A 6 53.34 22.83 -4.23
N LYS A 7 53.64 23.58 -3.13
CA LYS A 7 52.86 23.51 -1.90
C LYS A 7 51.44 23.99 -2.07
N VAL A 8 51.23 25.12 -2.75
CA VAL A 8 49.86 25.64 -3.05
C VAL A 8 49.07 24.68 -3.90
N VAL A 9 49.65 24.04 -4.91
CA VAL A 9 48.98 23.05 -5.74
C VAL A 9 48.57 21.81 -4.95
N LEU A 10 49.44 21.33 -4.04
CA LEU A 10 49.12 20.19 -3.17
C LEU A 10 47.99 20.51 -2.19
N ASP A 11 47.97 21.72 -1.62
CA ASP A 11 46.94 22.18 -0.71
C ASP A 11 45.59 22.30 -1.43
N VAL A 12 45.55 22.86 -2.65
CA VAL A 12 44.33 22.96 -3.47
C VAL A 12 43.80 21.58 -3.86
N LEU A 13 44.69 20.67 -4.26
CA LEU A 13 44.29 19.29 -4.56
C LEU A 13 43.68 18.57 -3.35
N GLY A 14 44.27 18.79 -2.16
CA GLY A 14 43.74 18.24 -0.92
C GLY A 14 42.32 18.73 -0.59
N TRP A 15 42.05 20.03 -0.79
CA TRP A 15 40.71 20.59 -0.61
C TRP A 15 39.71 20.07 -1.61
N VAL A 16 40.11 19.89 -2.89
CA VAL A 16 39.26 19.31 -3.94
C VAL A 16 38.86 17.86 -3.57
N TRP A 17 39.83 17.05 -3.13
CA TRP A 17 39.56 15.70 -2.68
C TRP A 17 38.64 15.63 -1.47
N LEU A 18 38.81 16.55 -0.50
CA LEU A 18 37.96 16.64 0.68
C LEU A 18 36.50 16.99 0.29
N ILE A 19 36.33 17.97 -0.61
CA ILE A 19 35.00 18.37 -1.09
C ILE A 19 34.33 17.22 -1.84
N LEU A 20 35.07 16.52 -2.70
CA LEU A 20 34.56 15.37 -3.45
C LEU A 20 34.14 14.23 -2.52
N PHE A 21 34.95 13.95 -1.51
CA PHE A 21 34.65 12.95 -0.47
C PHE A 21 33.39 13.32 0.33
N LEU A 22 33.26 14.57 0.78
CA LEU A 22 32.07 15.05 1.49
C LEU A 22 30.83 15.02 0.60
N PHE A 23 30.97 15.33 -0.68
CA PHE A 23 29.88 15.25 -1.65
C PHE A 23 29.42 13.81 -1.88
N ILE A 24 30.36 12.87 -2.02
CA ILE A 24 30.02 11.45 -2.13
C ILE A 24 29.36 10.94 -0.84
N LEU A 25 29.90 11.33 0.33
CA LEU A 25 29.31 10.98 1.62
C LEU A 25 27.88 11.55 1.76
N PHE A 26 27.67 12.78 1.31
CA PHE A 26 26.34 13.41 1.27
C PHE A 26 25.39 12.66 0.34
N LEU A 27 25.83 12.26 -0.86
CA LEU A 27 25.03 11.45 -1.80
C LEU A 27 24.65 10.09 -1.19
N VAL A 28 25.58 9.43 -0.49
CA VAL A 28 25.31 8.17 0.20
C VAL A 28 24.31 8.37 1.33
N LEU A 29 24.41 9.46 2.10
CA LEU A 29 23.49 9.76 3.18
C LEU A 29 22.06 10.04 2.66
N VAL A 30 21.94 10.77 1.55
CA VAL A 30 20.64 11.09 0.92
C VAL A 30 20.01 9.85 0.27
N ALA A 31 20.83 8.98 -0.33
CA ALA A 31 20.35 7.73 -0.95
C ALA A 31 19.85 6.69 0.09
N SER A 32 20.23 6.85 1.37
CA SER A 32 19.89 5.89 2.43
C SER A 32 18.52 6.13 3.09
N THR A 33 17.76 7.15 2.69
CA THR A 33 16.40 7.39 3.19
C THR A 33 15.34 6.75 2.29
N ALA A 34 15.43 5.45 2.04
CA ALA A 34 14.26 4.67 1.64
C ALA A 34 13.30 4.69 2.84
N ARG A 35 12.40 5.66 2.86
CA ARG A 35 11.40 5.78 3.91
C ARG A 35 10.38 4.68 3.66
N ALA A 36 10.28 3.74 4.59
CA ALA A 36 9.19 2.78 4.57
C ALA A 36 7.87 3.53 4.71
N GLU A 37 6.89 3.19 3.88
CA GLU A 37 5.55 3.72 3.93
C GLU A 37 4.60 2.63 4.38
N THR A 38 3.63 2.98 5.22
CA THR A 38 2.61 2.05 5.68
C THR A 38 1.52 1.89 4.63
N TYR A 39 1.24 0.64 4.32
CA TYR A 39 0.12 0.23 3.48
C TYR A 39 -0.73 -0.82 4.19
N TYR A 40 -2.00 -0.87 3.84
CA TYR A 40 -2.98 -1.81 4.36
C TYR A 40 -3.40 -2.81 3.30
N VAL A 41 -3.53 -4.08 3.68
CA VAL A 41 -3.98 -5.14 2.77
C VAL A 41 -5.47 -5.00 2.48
N THR A 42 -5.84 -5.01 1.19
CA THR A 42 -7.23 -4.91 0.73
C THR A 42 -7.79 -6.23 0.19
N ALA A 43 -6.98 -7.27 0.08
CA ALA A 43 -7.39 -8.57 -0.45
C ALA A 43 -8.29 -9.34 0.53
N ASN A 44 -9.54 -9.65 0.18
CA ASN A 44 -10.50 -10.39 1.03
C ASN A 44 -10.02 -11.80 1.42
N GLY A 45 -9.21 -12.44 0.59
CA GLY A 45 -8.66 -13.79 0.85
C GLY A 45 -7.23 -13.77 1.39
N GLY A 46 -6.73 -12.61 1.82
CA GLY A 46 -5.33 -12.41 2.20
C GLY A 46 -4.42 -12.14 1.00
N LEU A 47 -3.26 -11.55 1.27
CA LEU A 47 -2.25 -11.17 0.29
C LEU A 47 -1.01 -12.04 0.43
N ASN A 48 -0.68 -12.77 -0.64
CA ASN A 48 0.52 -13.59 -0.66
C ASN A 48 1.79 -12.72 -0.64
N LEU A 49 2.65 -12.97 0.34
CA LEU A 49 4.00 -12.43 0.43
C LEU A 49 4.98 -13.47 -0.13
N ARG A 50 5.79 -13.06 -1.11
CA ARG A 50 6.62 -13.96 -1.92
C ARG A 50 8.09 -13.61 -1.84
N TRP A 51 8.95 -14.60 -2.09
CA TRP A 51 10.39 -14.40 -2.13
C TRP A 51 10.90 -13.59 -3.32
N GLU A 52 10.14 -13.55 -4.43
CA GLU A 52 10.51 -12.83 -5.64
C GLU A 52 9.30 -12.10 -6.23
N PRO A 53 9.48 -10.99 -6.95
CA PRO A 53 8.41 -10.20 -7.55
C PRO A 53 7.81 -10.88 -8.80
N ASN A 54 7.34 -12.12 -8.63
CA ASN A 54 6.64 -12.86 -9.67
C ASN A 54 5.58 -13.81 -9.10
N LYS A 55 4.53 -14.10 -9.88
CA LYS A 55 3.37 -14.90 -9.45
C LYS A 55 3.70 -16.39 -9.23
N ARG A 56 4.83 -16.89 -9.74
CA ARG A 56 5.27 -18.28 -9.62
C ARG A 56 6.22 -18.49 -8.44
N SER A 57 6.73 -17.41 -7.86
CA SER A 57 7.61 -17.47 -6.70
C SER A 57 6.89 -18.11 -5.51
N ARG A 58 7.67 -18.79 -4.67
CA ARG A 58 7.21 -19.39 -3.41
C ARG A 58 6.53 -18.32 -2.56
N VAL A 59 5.37 -18.67 -1.99
CA VAL A 59 4.69 -17.90 -0.95
C VAL A 59 5.33 -18.24 0.39
N GLU A 60 5.77 -17.24 1.11
CA GLU A 60 6.36 -17.39 2.44
C GLU A 60 5.32 -17.14 3.54
N ALA A 61 4.49 -16.12 3.35
CA ALA A 61 3.45 -15.75 4.28
C ALA A 61 2.21 -15.25 3.52
N VAL A 62 1.10 -15.16 4.24
CA VAL A 62 -0.13 -14.54 3.76
C VAL A 62 -0.49 -13.45 4.76
N ALA A 63 -0.44 -12.21 4.32
CA ALA A 63 -0.91 -11.09 5.12
C ALA A 63 -2.43 -11.02 5.09
N GLU A 64 -3.05 -10.80 6.24
CA GLU A 64 -4.50 -10.77 6.37
C GLU A 64 -5.07 -9.43 5.87
N LEU A 65 -6.35 -9.42 5.59
CA LEU A 65 -7.06 -8.24 5.19
C LEU A 65 -7.02 -7.17 6.31
N GLY A 66 -6.64 -5.94 5.95
CA GLY A 66 -6.45 -4.83 6.89
C GLY A 66 -5.12 -4.84 7.64
N GLU A 67 -4.29 -5.87 7.42
CA GLU A 67 -2.96 -5.93 8.04
C GLU A 67 -2.05 -4.82 7.49
N GLU A 68 -1.29 -4.18 8.39
CA GLU A 68 -0.31 -3.16 8.05
C GLU A 68 0.96 -3.79 7.49
N LEU A 69 1.45 -3.24 6.40
CA LEU A 69 2.70 -3.64 5.78
C LEU A 69 3.64 -2.43 5.63
N GLU A 70 4.88 -2.57 6.06
CA GLU A 70 5.94 -1.61 5.78
C GLU A 70 6.48 -1.84 4.36
N VAL A 71 6.09 -0.95 3.44
CA VAL A 71 6.54 -0.96 2.05
C VAL A 71 7.78 -0.09 1.90
N THR A 72 8.87 -0.70 1.47
CA THR A 72 10.17 -0.01 1.30
C THR A 72 10.43 0.43 -0.13
N ALA A 73 9.77 -0.19 -1.11
CA ALA A 73 9.86 0.19 -2.52
C ALA A 73 8.63 -0.27 -3.31
N LEU A 74 8.32 0.46 -4.38
CA LEU A 74 7.32 0.10 -5.38
C LEU A 74 8.03 -0.03 -6.74
N ASP A 75 7.88 -1.18 -7.40
CA ASP A 75 8.45 -1.43 -8.72
C ASP A 75 7.43 -2.14 -9.62
N GLY A 76 6.96 -1.45 -10.64
CA GLY A 76 5.95 -1.95 -11.58
C GLY A 76 4.65 -2.36 -10.88
N GLN A 77 4.37 -3.67 -10.79
CA GLN A 77 3.18 -4.23 -10.13
C GLN A 77 3.49 -4.81 -8.74
N TRP A 78 4.73 -4.64 -8.25
CA TRP A 78 5.21 -5.28 -7.03
C TRP A 78 5.64 -4.26 -6.00
N ALA A 79 5.24 -4.50 -4.76
CA ALA A 79 5.74 -3.81 -3.59
C ALA A 79 6.78 -4.69 -2.88
N THR A 80 7.85 -4.08 -2.42
CA THR A 80 8.84 -4.68 -1.53
C THR A 80 8.42 -4.38 -0.11
N VAL A 81 8.22 -5.42 0.70
CA VAL A 81 7.77 -5.29 2.09
C VAL A 81 8.78 -5.89 3.05
N GLN A 82 8.90 -5.26 4.21
CA GLN A 82 9.67 -5.81 5.32
C GLN A 82 8.75 -6.71 6.15
N TRP A 83 9.09 -7.97 6.28
CA TRP A 83 8.33 -8.96 7.04
C TRP A 83 9.21 -9.65 8.07
N GLY A 84 9.22 -9.11 9.29
CA GLY A 84 10.18 -9.51 10.30
C GLY A 84 11.62 -9.21 9.86
N ALA A 85 12.46 -10.25 9.77
CA ALA A 85 13.84 -10.12 9.28
C ALA A 85 13.97 -10.26 7.76
N ASP A 86 12.89 -10.65 7.07
CA ASP A 86 12.90 -10.98 5.65
C ASP A 86 12.38 -9.82 4.79
N THR A 87 12.86 -9.75 3.56
CA THR A 87 12.32 -8.88 2.53
C THR A 87 11.51 -9.72 1.57
N LEU A 88 10.21 -9.43 1.48
CA LEU A 88 9.26 -10.15 0.64
C LEU A 88 8.59 -9.22 -0.37
N TYR A 89 7.87 -9.80 -1.31
CA TYR A 89 7.22 -9.09 -2.40
C TYR A 89 5.72 -9.41 -2.45
N CYS A 90 4.90 -8.39 -2.67
CA CYS A 90 3.46 -8.55 -2.88
C CYS A 90 2.96 -7.67 -4.02
N SER A 91 1.75 -7.94 -4.48
CA SER A 91 1.14 -7.16 -5.56
C SER A 91 0.58 -5.85 -5.04
N ILE A 92 0.97 -4.72 -5.64
CA ILE A 92 0.50 -3.37 -5.29
C ILE A 92 -1.02 -3.24 -5.43
N SER A 93 -1.64 -3.97 -6.36
CA SER A 93 -3.09 -3.91 -6.58
C SER A 93 -3.94 -4.29 -5.37
N TYR A 94 -3.33 -4.89 -4.34
CA TYR A 94 -3.99 -5.32 -3.11
C TYR A 94 -3.53 -4.51 -1.89
N LEU A 95 -2.99 -3.32 -2.11
CA LEU A 95 -2.53 -2.40 -1.07
C LEU A 95 -3.26 -1.06 -1.16
N SER A 96 -3.56 -0.47 0.00
CA SER A 96 -4.07 0.89 0.15
C SER A 96 -3.23 1.65 1.17
N GLN A 97 -3.02 2.94 0.96
CA GLN A 97 -2.44 3.83 1.98
C GLN A 97 -3.49 4.28 3.01
N GLN A 98 -4.75 4.08 2.70
CA GLN A 98 -5.84 4.43 3.61
C GLN A 98 -6.15 3.24 4.51
N GLU A 99 -6.14 3.48 5.83
CA GLU A 99 -6.58 2.50 6.82
C GLU A 99 -8.06 2.12 6.57
N PRO A 100 -8.39 0.83 6.53
CA PRO A 100 -9.77 0.39 6.43
C PRO A 100 -10.59 0.91 7.63
N SER A 101 -11.61 1.71 7.38
CA SER A 101 -12.51 2.09 8.47
C SER A 101 -13.29 0.86 8.94
N GLN A 102 -13.39 0.69 10.25
CA GLN A 102 -14.17 -0.38 10.87
C GLN A 102 -15.67 -0.05 10.89
N MET A 103 -16.25 0.20 9.74
CA MET A 103 -17.69 0.38 9.61
C MET A 103 -18.32 -1.01 9.44
N ASN A 104 -18.90 -1.55 10.50
CA ASN A 104 -19.62 -2.82 10.48
C ASN A 104 -21.13 -2.55 10.59
N GLY A 105 -21.92 -3.17 9.75
CA GLY A 105 -23.37 -3.00 9.81
C GLY A 105 -24.11 -3.59 8.62
N GLN A 106 -25.44 -3.50 8.68
CA GLN A 106 -26.29 -3.82 7.55
C GLN A 106 -26.49 -2.56 6.70
N GLY A 107 -26.48 -2.76 5.41
CA GLY A 107 -26.75 -1.71 4.45
C GLY A 107 -27.64 -2.20 3.33
N LYS A 108 -28.13 -1.24 2.55
CA LYS A 108 -28.98 -1.48 1.41
C LYS A 108 -28.42 -0.75 0.19
N ILE A 109 -28.47 -1.41 -0.97
CA ILE A 109 -28.13 -0.77 -2.23
C ILE A 109 -29.19 0.22 -2.66
N VAL A 110 -28.78 1.45 -2.92
CA VAL A 110 -29.65 2.55 -3.40
C VAL A 110 -29.08 3.04 -4.74
N SER A 111 -29.80 2.73 -5.81
CA SER A 111 -29.42 3.18 -7.16
C SER A 111 -30.57 3.10 -8.14
N ASN A 112 -30.50 3.87 -9.21
CA ASN A 112 -31.47 3.81 -10.31
C ASN A 112 -31.22 2.63 -11.30
N GLY A 113 -30.21 1.79 -11.04
CA GLY A 113 -29.82 0.72 -11.93
C GLY A 113 -29.12 -0.42 -11.20
N ARG A 114 -28.21 -1.10 -11.92
CA ARG A 114 -27.36 -2.14 -11.35
C ARG A 114 -26.03 -1.53 -10.92
N VAL A 115 -25.58 -1.88 -9.72
CA VAL A 115 -24.30 -1.47 -9.15
C VAL A 115 -23.28 -2.58 -9.34
N ALA A 116 -22.07 -2.25 -9.77
CA ALA A 116 -21.02 -3.22 -9.96
C ALA A 116 -20.51 -3.74 -8.61
N LEU A 117 -20.44 -5.06 -8.48
CA LEU A 117 -19.68 -5.75 -7.44
C LEU A 117 -18.29 -6.04 -7.99
N ARG A 118 -17.23 -5.67 -7.26
CA ARG A 118 -15.85 -5.80 -7.69
C ARG A 118 -15.04 -6.67 -6.74
N ASP A 119 -13.95 -7.25 -7.23
CA ASP A 119 -13.03 -8.05 -6.44
C ASP A 119 -12.17 -7.20 -5.49
N LEU A 120 -11.89 -5.95 -5.88
CA LEU A 120 -11.11 -4.94 -5.15
C LEU A 120 -11.72 -3.54 -5.37
N PRO A 121 -11.37 -2.54 -4.54
CA PRO A 121 -11.55 -1.14 -4.88
C PRO A 121 -11.04 -0.88 -6.31
N ASP A 122 -11.86 -0.28 -7.16
CA ASP A 122 -11.58 -0.05 -8.60
C ASP A 122 -11.16 -1.27 -9.42
N GLY A 123 -11.22 -2.47 -8.83
CA GLY A 123 -10.82 -3.73 -9.46
C GLY A 123 -11.79 -4.26 -10.50
N LYS A 124 -11.57 -5.51 -10.89
CA LYS A 124 -12.41 -6.20 -11.89
C LYS A 124 -13.83 -6.41 -11.36
N ARG A 125 -14.82 -6.13 -12.23
CA ARG A 125 -16.21 -6.46 -11.93
C ARG A 125 -16.40 -7.97 -11.89
N ILE A 126 -16.89 -8.49 -10.77
CA ILE A 126 -17.21 -9.91 -10.53
C ILE A 126 -18.72 -10.18 -10.50
N GLY A 127 -19.54 -9.14 -10.42
CA GLY A 127 -20.99 -9.30 -10.37
C GLY A 127 -21.76 -7.99 -10.44
N TRP A 128 -23.04 -8.08 -10.16
CA TRP A 128 -23.96 -6.96 -10.11
C TRP A 128 -24.88 -7.05 -8.89
N MET A 129 -25.16 -5.90 -8.29
CA MET A 129 -26.19 -5.72 -7.27
C MET A 129 -27.32 -4.85 -7.80
N ARG A 130 -28.50 -5.03 -7.27
CA ARG A 130 -29.71 -4.27 -7.65
C ARG A 130 -30.13 -3.36 -6.50
N ASN A 131 -30.85 -2.31 -6.86
CA ASN A 131 -31.53 -1.47 -5.87
C ASN A 131 -32.32 -2.32 -4.87
N GLY A 132 -32.22 -2.00 -3.59
CA GLY A 132 -32.88 -2.71 -2.48
C GLY A 132 -32.16 -3.98 -2.02
N ASN A 133 -31.08 -4.44 -2.68
CA ASN A 133 -30.31 -5.56 -2.15
C ASN A 133 -29.72 -5.21 -0.77
N LYS A 134 -29.99 -6.06 0.21
CA LYS A 134 -29.35 -5.98 1.54
C LYS A 134 -27.95 -6.54 1.47
N ILE A 135 -27.01 -5.89 2.17
CA ILE A 135 -25.60 -6.28 2.25
C ILE A 135 -25.10 -6.12 3.68
N SER A 136 -24.21 -7.00 4.10
CA SER A 136 -23.39 -6.79 5.29
C SER A 136 -22.12 -6.06 4.88
N VAL A 137 -21.89 -4.89 5.49
CA VAL A 137 -20.67 -4.10 5.31
C VAL A 137 -19.74 -4.42 6.48
N SER A 138 -18.49 -4.74 6.19
CA SER A 138 -17.47 -5.06 7.18
C SER A 138 -16.26 -4.11 7.14
N GLY A 139 -16.41 -2.98 6.50
CA GLY A 139 -15.42 -1.89 6.44
C GLY A 139 -15.58 -1.04 5.20
N VAL A 140 -14.90 0.10 5.20
CA VAL A 140 -14.80 0.99 4.03
C VAL A 140 -13.34 1.28 3.76
N ILE A 141 -12.93 1.15 2.51
CA ILE A 141 -11.58 1.43 2.01
C ILE A 141 -11.70 2.24 0.73
N ASP A 142 -11.03 3.39 0.65
CA ASP A 142 -10.96 4.23 -0.57
C ASP A 142 -12.35 4.53 -1.19
N GLY A 143 -13.39 4.74 -0.34
CA GLY A 143 -14.77 4.98 -0.80
C GLY A 143 -15.51 3.73 -1.28
N TRP A 144 -15.01 2.53 -0.96
CA TRP A 144 -15.63 1.25 -1.27
C TRP A 144 -16.05 0.51 -0.01
N CYS A 145 -17.31 0.14 0.07
CA CYS A 145 -17.85 -0.75 1.10
C CYS A 145 -17.42 -2.18 0.82
N ARG A 146 -16.75 -2.78 1.79
CA ARG A 146 -16.39 -4.20 1.78
C ARG A 146 -17.58 -5.05 2.20
N THR A 147 -17.87 -6.08 1.43
CA THR A 147 -18.92 -7.07 1.71
C THR A 147 -18.33 -8.48 1.66
N GLU A 148 -19.08 -9.49 2.11
CA GLU A 148 -18.67 -10.90 2.00
C GLU A 148 -18.38 -11.35 0.56
N LYS A 149 -18.95 -10.68 -0.43
CA LYS A 149 -18.86 -11.05 -1.86
C LYS A 149 -17.87 -10.21 -2.65
N GLY A 150 -17.33 -9.14 -2.08
CA GLY A 150 -16.46 -8.19 -2.76
C GLY A 150 -16.75 -6.74 -2.36
N TYR A 151 -16.44 -5.81 -3.23
CA TYR A 151 -16.52 -4.38 -2.98
C TYR A 151 -17.62 -3.70 -3.79
N VAL A 152 -18.33 -2.78 -3.16
CA VAL A 152 -19.35 -1.92 -3.76
C VAL A 152 -19.03 -0.47 -3.44
N ALA A 153 -19.14 0.43 -4.43
CA ALA A 153 -18.89 1.85 -4.19
C ALA A 153 -19.82 2.39 -3.10
N GLN A 154 -19.25 3.09 -2.13
CA GLN A 154 -19.95 3.58 -0.94
C GLN A 154 -21.12 4.51 -1.28
N GLU A 155 -21.02 5.27 -2.37
CA GLU A 155 -22.07 6.19 -2.85
C GLU A 155 -23.41 5.50 -3.15
N TYR A 156 -23.39 4.16 -3.36
CA TYR A 156 -24.59 3.35 -3.60
C TYR A 156 -25.06 2.57 -2.37
N VAL A 157 -24.49 2.82 -1.20
CA VAL A 157 -24.78 2.08 0.02
C VAL A 157 -25.40 3.01 1.05
N GLU A 158 -26.64 2.75 1.41
CA GLU A 158 -27.32 3.35 2.57
C GLU A 158 -27.18 2.39 3.75
N MET A 159 -26.46 2.79 4.80
CA MET A 159 -26.34 2.01 6.03
C MET A 159 -27.64 2.06 6.81
N GLU A 160 -28.08 0.90 7.31
CA GLU A 160 -29.18 0.83 8.28
C GLU A 160 -28.63 1.33 9.61
N GLU A 161 -29.19 2.41 10.17
CA GLU A 161 -28.83 2.88 11.51
C GLU A 161 -29.28 1.83 12.52
N ASP A 162 -28.32 1.27 13.25
CA ASP A 162 -28.61 0.39 14.38
C ASP A 162 -29.09 1.29 15.54
N TYR A 163 -30.39 1.53 15.60
CA TYR A 163 -31.03 2.09 16.79
C TYR A 163 -30.99 1.00 17.87
N GLY A 164 -29.80 0.83 18.49
CA GLY A 164 -29.69 0.02 19.69
C GLY A 164 -30.68 0.55 20.72
N GLU A 165 -31.80 -0.16 20.93
CA GLU A 165 -32.68 0.04 22.06
C GLU A 165 -31.84 -0.14 23.33
N HIS A 166 -31.43 0.96 23.92
CA HIS A 166 -31.03 0.99 25.32
C HIS A 166 -32.31 0.88 26.17
N SER A 167 -32.65 -0.35 26.51
CA SER A 167 -33.61 -0.65 27.57
C SER A 167 -32.86 -0.98 28.84
#